data_94e3ecd9ae2f7fd6562c9b82e2514c6f
#
_entry.id   94e3ecd9ae2f7fd6562c9b82e2514c6f
#
_cell.length_a   1.000
_cell.length_b   1.000
_cell.length_c   1.000
_cell.angle_alpha   90.00
_cell.angle_beta   90.00
_cell.angle_gamma   90.00
#
_symmetry.space_group_name_H-M   'P 1'
#
loop_
_entity.id
_entity.type
_entity.pdbx_description
1 polymer ?
#
loop_
_entity_poly.entity_id
_entity_poly.type
_entity_poly.pdbx_seq_one_letter_code
_entity_poly.pdbx_strand_id
1 'polypeptide(L)'
;MKKLMVSAALAASVFALSACNSGEEEVVVETSGGDVTKEEFYQEMQKTSGEQVLQQLVIAEVLKANYEVSDEAVEEEFNNLKEQYGEQFDTVLEQSPYEDEEDFKDSIRLSLLQEQAAAEDVDVSEEEMKQYYDRMKTEVKASHILVEDEETANEVKEKLDNGESFEDLAKEYSTDGTAENGGDLGFFGPGEMDPAFEDAAYSLEVDEVSDPVQSQFGYHIIKLTDKQEAEDVGSFEEEQDEIKRTLVSQNINQQELQQKINKLIQDSDIDVKIEGYEDLFEMPEQQQQPATEGGEGSQDSSDEGSSEEEEKQ
;
A
#
# COMPACT_ATOMS: atom_id res chain seq x y z
N MET A 1 -16.29 -74.01 -41.93
CA MET A 1 -16.28 -73.05 -41.57
C MET A 1 -15.77 -73.07 -40.16
N LYS A 2 -14.46 -72.91 -40.04
CA LYS A 2 -13.71 -73.22 -38.84
C LYS A 2 -13.60 -71.95 -37.94
N LYS A 3 -14.07 -72.07 -36.68
CA LYS A 3 -13.86 -71.11 -35.63
C LYS A 3 -12.44 -71.24 -35.08
N LEU A 4 -11.65 -70.18 -35.14
CA LEU A 4 -10.37 -70.08 -34.46
C LEU A 4 -10.63 -69.32 -33.17
N MET A 5 -10.51 -69.98 -32.04
CA MET A 5 -10.39 -69.38 -30.71
C MET A 5 -8.95 -68.99 -30.49
N VAL A 6 -8.69 -67.74 -30.22
CA VAL A 6 -7.41 -67.26 -29.71
C VAL A 6 -7.58 -67.05 -28.19
N SER A 7 -6.90 -67.91 -27.45
CA SER A 7 -6.81 -67.82 -25.98
C SER A 7 -5.75 -66.78 -25.62
N ALA A 8 -6.17 -65.67 -25.00
CA ALA A 8 -5.27 -64.71 -24.36
C ALA A 8 -4.91 -65.23 -22.98
N ALA A 9 -3.63 -65.56 -22.79
CA ALA A 9 -3.09 -65.91 -21.48
C ALA A 9 -2.87 -64.61 -20.66
N LEU A 10 -3.61 -64.44 -19.58
CA LEU A 10 -3.32 -63.46 -18.54
C LEU A 10 -2.06 -63.93 -17.77
N ALA A 11 -0.97 -63.23 -17.96
CA ALA A 11 0.19 -63.32 -17.08
C ALA A 11 -0.07 -62.39 -15.86
N ALA A 12 -0.50 -62.96 -14.76
CA ALA A 12 -0.54 -62.27 -13.48
C ALA A 12 0.88 -62.19 -12.93
N SER A 13 1.50 -61.02 -13.08
CA SER A 13 2.74 -60.68 -12.40
C SER A 13 2.41 -60.26 -10.97
N VAL A 14 2.65 -61.16 -10.03
CA VAL A 14 2.66 -60.90 -8.60
C VAL A 14 3.92 -60.07 -8.32
N PHE A 15 3.83 -58.75 -8.22
CA PHE A 15 4.88 -57.95 -7.62
C PHE A 15 4.84 -58.15 -6.10
N ALA A 16 5.87 -58.78 -5.58
CA ALA A 16 6.12 -58.91 -4.16
C ALA A 16 6.33 -57.53 -3.54
N LEU A 17 5.53 -57.21 -2.56
CA LEU A 17 5.73 -56.12 -1.64
C LEU A 17 7.06 -56.36 -0.90
N SER A 18 8.13 -55.72 -1.34
CA SER A 18 9.29 -55.49 -0.51
C SER A 18 9.08 -54.16 0.22
N ALA A 19 8.56 -54.26 1.42
CA ALA A 19 8.60 -53.17 2.38
C ALA A 19 10.06 -52.93 2.78
N CYS A 20 10.70 -51.97 2.13
CA CYS A 20 11.90 -51.30 2.60
C CYS A 20 11.61 -49.82 2.65
N ASN A 21 11.59 -49.35 3.83
CA ASN A 21 11.51 -47.95 4.28
C ASN A 21 12.58 -47.09 3.55
N SER A 22 12.21 -46.50 2.43
CA SER A 22 12.88 -45.39 1.78
C SER A 22 11.77 -44.53 1.19
N GLY A 23 11.66 -43.28 1.64
CA GLY A 23 10.54 -42.37 1.42
C GLY A 23 9.93 -42.52 0.02
N GLU A 24 8.72 -43.00 -0.02
CA GLU A 24 7.89 -42.91 -1.22
C GLU A 24 7.72 -41.41 -1.47
N GLU A 25 8.23 -40.94 -2.60
CA GLU A 25 7.99 -39.59 -3.09
C GLU A 25 6.47 -39.48 -3.24
N GLU A 26 5.85 -38.62 -2.42
CA GLU A 26 4.41 -38.39 -2.43
C GLU A 26 4.01 -37.83 -3.80
N VAL A 27 3.26 -38.60 -4.58
CA VAL A 27 2.77 -38.20 -5.91
C VAL A 27 1.57 -37.27 -5.72
N VAL A 28 1.65 -36.08 -6.27
CA VAL A 28 0.57 -35.07 -6.20
C VAL A 28 -0.27 -35.03 -7.48
N VAL A 29 0.29 -35.47 -8.63
CA VAL A 29 -0.44 -35.59 -9.89
C VAL A 29 0.03 -36.84 -10.62
N GLU A 30 -0.90 -37.70 -11.06
CA GLU A 30 -0.66 -38.82 -11.94
C GLU A 30 -1.07 -38.48 -13.38
N THR A 31 -0.19 -38.72 -14.36
CA THR A 31 -0.52 -38.54 -15.78
C THR A 31 -0.10 -39.75 -16.62
N SER A 32 -0.63 -39.88 -17.83
CA SER A 32 -0.19 -40.93 -18.79
C SER A 32 1.24 -40.73 -19.31
N GLY A 33 1.84 -39.58 -19.06
CA GLY A 33 3.22 -39.23 -19.48
C GLY A 33 4.24 -39.28 -18.35
N GLY A 34 3.81 -39.49 -17.12
CA GLY A 34 4.63 -39.51 -15.90
C GLY A 34 3.90 -38.83 -14.74
N ASP A 35 4.41 -39.05 -13.54
CA ASP A 35 3.84 -38.52 -12.30
C ASP A 35 4.59 -37.27 -11.86
N VAL A 36 3.93 -36.37 -11.18
CA VAL A 36 4.53 -35.19 -10.51
C VAL A 36 4.58 -35.47 -9.02
N THR A 37 5.77 -35.39 -8.44
CA THR A 37 5.97 -35.61 -7.03
C THR A 37 5.81 -34.29 -6.22
N LYS A 38 5.55 -34.40 -4.95
CA LYS A 38 5.50 -33.24 -4.02
C LYS A 38 6.85 -32.51 -3.98
N GLU A 39 7.94 -33.28 -4.04
CA GLU A 39 9.29 -32.72 -4.05
C GLU A 39 9.56 -31.90 -5.32
N GLU A 40 9.19 -32.42 -6.50
CA GLU A 40 9.32 -31.68 -7.76
C GLU A 40 8.46 -30.40 -7.75
N PHE A 41 7.22 -30.50 -7.25
CA PHE A 41 6.33 -29.36 -7.13
C PHE A 41 6.89 -28.31 -6.15
N TYR A 42 7.40 -28.75 -4.99
CA TYR A 42 8.01 -27.88 -3.99
C TYR A 42 9.27 -27.17 -4.54
N GLN A 43 10.15 -27.90 -5.21
CA GLN A 43 11.36 -27.31 -5.81
C GLN A 43 11.03 -26.28 -6.90
N GLU A 44 9.99 -26.53 -7.69
CA GLU A 44 9.57 -25.57 -8.73
C GLU A 44 8.93 -24.31 -8.09
N MET A 45 8.13 -24.48 -7.04
CA MET A 45 7.60 -23.34 -6.25
C MET A 45 8.74 -22.54 -5.61
N GLN A 46 9.74 -23.20 -5.04
CA GLN A 46 10.92 -22.51 -4.49
C GLN A 46 11.58 -21.64 -5.57
N LYS A 47 11.87 -22.16 -6.75
CA LYS A 47 12.53 -21.42 -7.84
C LYS A 47 11.73 -20.21 -8.34
N THR A 48 10.40 -20.31 -8.34
CA THR A 48 9.53 -19.29 -8.95
C THR A 48 9.11 -18.22 -7.98
N SER A 49 8.81 -18.56 -6.73
CA SER A 49 8.25 -17.64 -5.72
C SER A 49 8.81 -17.84 -4.30
N GLY A 50 9.73 -18.78 -4.11
CA GLY A 50 10.20 -19.16 -2.78
C GLY A 50 10.83 -18.02 -2.00
N GLU A 51 11.62 -17.17 -2.64
CA GLU A 51 12.23 -15.99 -2.04
C GLU A 51 11.17 -15.03 -1.50
N GLN A 52 10.22 -14.65 -2.35
CA GLN A 52 9.16 -13.72 -1.99
C GLN A 52 8.27 -14.25 -0.85
N VAL A 53 7.88 -15.52 -0.94
CA VAL A 53 7.04 -16.17 0.08
C VAL A 53 7.80 -16.25 1.41
N LEU A 54 9.07 -16.64 1.39
CA LEU A 54 9.89 -16.73 2.60
C LEU A 54 10.07 -15.35 3.25
N GLN A 55 10.32 -14.30 2.47
CA GLN A 55 10.40 -12.93 2.97
C GLN A 55 9.10 -12.50 3.65
N GLN A 56 7.95 -12.74 3.02
CA GLN A 56 6.64 -12.40 3.61
C GLN A 56 6.38 -13.14 4.93
N LEU A 57 6.68 -14.44 4.98
CA LEU A 57 6.52 -15.22 6.20
C LEU A 57 7.42 -14.73 7.34
N VAL A 58 8.68 -14.41 7.04
CA VAL A 58 9.61 -13.89 8.05
C VAL A 58 9.18 -12.50 8.52
N ILE A 59 8.75 -11.61 7.63
CA ILE A 59 8.20 -10.29 8.01
C ILE A 59 7.01 -10.47 8.96
N ALA A 60 6.08 -11.36 8.64
CA ALA A 60 4.92 -11.62 9.49
C ALA A 60 5.33 -12.13 10.88
N GLU A 61 6.27 -13.07 10.98
CA GLU A 61 6.73 -13.59 12.26
C GLU A 61 7.53 -12.56 13.06
N VAL A 62 8.36 -11.75 12.41
CA VAL A 62 9.10 -10.65 13.05
C VAL A 62 8.14 -9.58 13.57
N LEU A 63 7.12 -9.21 12.80
CA LEU A 63 6.11 -8.24 13.25
C LEU A 63 5.30 -8.80 14.42
N LYS A 64 4.83 -10.05 14.37
CA LYS A 64 4.12 -10.72 15.48
C LYS A 64 4.97 -10.81 16.76
N ALA A 65 6.28 -10.90 16.63
CA ALA A 65 7.18 -10.94 17.79
C ALA A 65 7.36 -9.57 18.46
N ASN A 66 7.14 -8.48 17.74
CA ASN A 66 7.35 -7.10 18.22
C ASN A 66 6.06 -6.33 18.49
N TYR A 67 4.95 -6.72 17.88
CA TYR A 67 3.66 -6.03 17.98
C TYR A 67 2.54 -7.02 18.29
N GLU A 68 1.50 -6.53 18.98
CA GLU A 68 0.32 -7.34 19.35
C GLU A 68 -0.94 -6.79 18.66
N VAL A 69 -1.61 -7.63 17.89
CA VAL A 69 -2.94 -7.35 17.32
C VAL A 69 -3.91 -8.37 17.90
N SER A 70 -4.96 -7.90 18.58
CA SER A 70 -5.96 -8.77 19.16
C SER A 70 -6.86 -9.40 18.09
N ASP A 71 -7.43 -10.58 18.40
CA ASP A 71 -8.42 -11.21 17.52
C ASP A 71 -9.67 -10.32 17.35
N GLU A 72 -10.01 -9.54 18.39
CA GLU A 72 -11.12 -8.59 18.35
C GLU A 72 -10.90 -7.47 17.33
N ALA A 73 -9.69 -6.90 17.28
CA ALA A 73 -9.35 -5.88 16.28
C ALA A 73 -9.39 -6.43 14.83
N VAL A 74 -8.97 -7.69 14.64
CA VAL A 74 -9.06 -8.34 13.33
C VAL A 74 -10.52 -8.58 12.92
N GLU A 75 -11.36 -9.04 13.85
CA GLU A 75 -12.79 -9.24 13.59
C GLU A 75 -13.52 -7.92 13.32
N GLU A 76 -13.18 -6.85 14.03
CA GLU A 76 -13.73 -5.52 13.80
C GLU A 76 -13.39 -5.04 12.39
N GLU A 77 -12.12 -5.07 12.00
CA GLU A 77 -11.68 -4.67 10.68
C GLU A 77 -12.28 -5.55 9.56
N PHE A 78 -12.35 -6.87 9.78
CA PHE A 78 -13.03 -7.77 8.86
C PHE A 78 -14.51 -7.41 8.66
N ASN A 79 -15.22 -7.07 9.73
CA ASN A 79 -16.63 -6.68 9.65
C ASN A 79 -16.80 -5.32 8.96
N ASN A 80 -15.92 -4.35 9.22
CA ASN A 80 -15.92 -3.05 8.55
C ASN A 80 -15.75 -3.22 7.03
N LEU A 81 -14.78 -4.03 6.59
CA LEU A 81 -14.60 -4.35 5.19
C LEU A 81 -15.81 -5.07 4.59
N LYS A 82 -16.42 -6.00 5.33
CA LYS A 82 -17.61 -6.72 4.90
C LYS A 82 -18.82 -5.78 4.74
N GLU A 83 -18.98 -4.80 5.61
CA GLU A 83 -20.01 -3.75 5.51
C GLU A 83 -19.74 -2.81 4.32
N GLN A 84 -18.50 -2.40 4.12
CA GLN A 84 -18.08 -1.53 3.02
C GLN A 84 -18.37 -2.16 1.65
N TYR A 85 -18.06 -3.45 1.48
CA TYR A 85 -18.32 -4.18 0.23
C TYR A 85 -19.77 -4.68 0.11
N GLY A 86 -20.51 -4.78 1.21
CA GLY A 86 -21.89 -5.21 1.24
C GLY A 86 -22.12 -6.54 0.50
N GLU A 87 -23.10 -6.56 -0.41
CA GLU A 87 -23.43 -7.76 -1.22
C GLU A 87 -22.30 -8.22 -2.17
N GLN A 88 -21.28 -7.40 -2.40
CA GLN A 88 -20.15 -7.73 -3.27
C GLN A 88 -19.02 -8.46 -2.53
N PHE A 89 -19.06 -8.51 -1.19
CA PHE A 89 -17.98 -9.07 -0.37
C PHE A 89 -17.60 -10.49 -0.79
N ASP A 90 -18.58 -11.39 -0.91
CA ASP A 90 -18.33 -12.78 -1.29
C ASP A 90 -17.65 -12.88 -2.67
N THR A 91 -18.05 -12.02 -3.61
CA THR A 91 -17.45 -11.97 -4.95
C THR A 91 -16.00 -11.45 -4.88
N VAL A 92 -15.74 -10.45 -4.04
CA VAL A 92 -14.39 -9.90 -3.84
C VAL A 92 -13.49 -10.97 -3.20
N LEU A 93 -13.99 -11.70 -2.21
CA LEU A 93 -13.25 -12.78 -1.57
C LEU A 93 -12.94 -13.92 -2.57
N GLU A 94 -13.92 -14.36 -3.38
CA GLU A 94 -13.74 -15.39 -4.41
C GLU A 94 -12.72 -14.99 -5.51
N GLN A 95 -12.56 -13.69 -5.79
CA GLN A 95 -11.59 -13.17 -6.76
C GLN A 95 -10.23 -12.84 -6.14
N SER A 96 -10.13 -12.88 -4.83
CA SER A 96 -8.90 -12.63 -4.10
C SER A 96 -7.97 -13.87 -4.11
N PRO A 97 -6.71 -13.74 -3.71
CA PRO A 97 -5.79 -14.86 -3.57
C PRO A 97 -6.04 -15.70 -2.31
N TYR A 98 -7.04 -15.37 -1.48
CA TYR A 98 -7.32 -16.04 -0.22
C TYR A 98 -8.26 -17.23 -0.44
N GLU A 99 -8.01 -18.35 0.25
CA GLU A 99 -8.84 -19.56 0.11
C GLU A 99 -10.17 -19.44 0.85
N ASP A 100 -10.16 -18.74 1.98
CA ASP A 100 -11.34 -18.54 2.85
C ASP A 100 -11.26 -17.26 3.70
N GLU A 101 -12.28 -17.04 4.55
CA GLU A 101 -12.33 -15.87 5.45
C GLU A 101 -11.19 -15.87 6.49
N GLU A 102 -10.65 -17.03 6.90
CA GLU A 102 -9.55 -17.08 7.87
C GLU A 102 -8.23 -16.62 7.24
N ASP A 103 -7.94 -17.07 6.01
CA ASP A 103 -6.78 -16.57 5.25
C ASP A 103 -6.86 -15.05 5.02
N PHE A 104 -8.07 -14.55 4.75
CA PHE A 104 -8.30 -13.11 4.61
C PHE A 104 -8.06 -12.37 5.95
N LYS A 105 -8.53 -12.92 7.09
CA LYS A 105 -8.27 -12.37 8.42
C LYS A 105 -6.78 -12.40 8.79
N ASP A 106 -6.04 -13.41 8.35
CA ASP A 106 -4.58 -13.43 8.54
C ASP A 106 -3.89 -12.30 7.77
N SER A 107 -4.38 -11.95 6.58
CA SER A 107 -3.88 -10.78 5.83
C SER A 107 -4.22 -9.46 6.52
N ILE A 108 -5.43 -9.34 7.08
CA ILE A 108 -5.84 -8.18 7.90
C ILE A 108 -4.93 -8.06 9.12
N ARG A 109 -4.66 -9.15 9.83
CA ARG A 109 -3.75 -9.16 10.97
C ARG A 109 -2.37 -8.63 10.59
N LEU A 110 -1.82 -9.08 9.46
CA LEU A 110 -0.53 -8.60 8.97
C LEU A 110 -0.57 -7.09 8.64
N SER A 111 -1.64 -6.62 8.02
CA SER A 111 -1.85 -5.20 7.73
C SER A 111 -1.89 -4.36 9.02
N LEU A 112 -2.63 -4.80 10.04
CA LEU A 112 -2.72 -4.12 11.34
C LEU A 112 -1.37 -4.13 12.09
N LEU A 113 -0.57 -5.20 11.98
CA LEU A 113 0.79 -5.23 12.54
C LEU A 113 1.73 -4.25 11.83
N GLN A 114 1.62 -4.11 10.51
CA GLN A 114 2.39 -3.13 9.74
C GLN A 114 1.97 -1.70 10.08
N GLU A 115 0.66 -1.46 10.25
CA GLU A 115 0.12 -0.18 10.70
C GLU A 115 0.66 0.19 12.08
N GLN A 116 0.66 -0.74 13.06
CA GLN A 116 1.24 -0.48 14.37
C GLN A 116 2.74 -0.17 14.28
N ALA A 117 3.48 -0.91 13.46
CA ALA A 117 4.90 -0.63 13.25
C ALA A 117 5.11 0.77 12.66
N ALA A 118 4.28 1.19 11.72
CA ALA A 118 4.33 2.52 11.12
C ALA A 118 3.91 3.61 12.11
N ALA A 119 2.83 3.36 12.85
CA ALA A 119 2.26 4.30 13.83
C ALA A 119 3.21 4.69 14.96
N GLU A 120 4.16 3.82 15.30
CA GLU A 120 5.11 4.08 16.39
C GLU A 120 6.00 5.31 16.13
N ASP A 121 6.28 5.61 14.85
CA ASP A 121 7.12 6.73 14.43
C ASP A 121 6.30 7.95 13.95
N VAL A 122 4.97 7.83 13.90
CA VAL A 122 4.05 8.93 13.53
C VAL A 122 3.50 9.59 14.78
N ASP A 123 3.88 10.84 15.01
CA ASP A 123 3.35 11.64 16.13
C ASP A 123 2.15 12.46 15.64
N VAL A 124 0.97 12.13 16.16
CA VAL A 124 -0.28 12.86 15.87
C VAL A 124 -0.66 13.65 17.13
N SER A 125 -0.62 14.96 17.01
CA SER A 125 -0.96 15.85 18.12
C SER A 125 -2.48 15.95 18.33
N GLU A 126 -2.89 16.28 19.57
CA GLU A 126 -4.31 16.54 19.88
C GLU A 126 -4.87 17.73 19.06
N GLU A 127 -4.03 18.68 18.66
CA GLU A 127 -4.41 19.81 17.83
C GLU A 127 -4.77 19.35 16.40
N GLU A 128 -3.96 18.47 15.80
CA GLU A 128 -4.26 17.89 14.48
C GLU A 128 -5.54 17.05 14.52
N MET A 129 -5.73 16.24 15.56
CA MET A 129 -6.98 15.49 15.74
C MET A 129 -8.20 16.41 15.85
N LYS A 130 -8.09 17.52 16.57
CA LYS A 130 -9.19 18.50 16.67
C LYS A 130 -9.48 19.23 15.36
N GLN A 131 -8.43 19.57 14.60
CA GLN A 131 -8.59 20.16 13.27
C GLN A 131 -9.28 19.19 12.31
N TYR A 132 -8.89 17.92 12.33
CA TYR A 132 -9.54 16.87 11.53
C TYR A 132 -11.01 16.69 11.96
N TYR A 133 -11.30 16.61 13.26
CA TYR A 133 -12.65 16.54 13.81
C TYR A 133 -13.52 17.73 13.40
N ASP A 134 -12.95 18.95 13.38
CA ASP A 134 -13.70 20.13 12.92
C ASP A 134 -14.02 20.07 11.43
N ARG A 135 -13.16 19.44 10.60
CA ARG A 135 -13.47 19.14 9.20
C ARG A 135 -14.58 18.09 9.07
N MET A 136 -14.59 17.05 9.90
CA MET A 136 -15.64 16.01 9.89
C MET A 136 -17.05 16.58 10.03
N LYS A 137 -17.22 17.73 10.68
CA LYS A 137 -18.51 18.40 10.84
C LYS A 137 -19.02 19.09 9.56
N THR A 138 -18.22 19.08 8.49
CA THR A 138 -18.53 19.81 7.27
C THR A 138 -18.19 18.96 6.06
N GLU A 139 -19.16 18.73 5.20
CA GLU A 139 -18.91 18.22 3.85
C GLU A 139 -18.74 19.41 2.90
N VAL A 140 -17.79 19.25 1.99
CA VAL A 140 -17.49 20.24 0.96
C VAL A 140 -17.86 19.71 -0.42
N LYS A 141 -18.40 20.58 -1.25
CA LYS A 141 -18.66 20.26 -2.67
C LYS A 141 -17.66 21.00 -3.54
N ALA A 142 -16.93 20.26 -4.38
CA ALA A 142 -15.95 20.87 -5.26
C ALA A 142 -16.08 20.38 -6.70
N SER A 143 -15.56 21.22 -7.60
CA SER A 143 -15.22 20.83 -8.96
C SER A 143 -13.71 20.91 -9.15
N HIS A 144 -13.14 20.05 -10.00
CA HIS A 144 -11.71 20.10 -10.29
C HIS A 144 -11.36 19.99 -11.78
N ILE A 145 -10.16 20.45 -12.12
CA ILE A 145 -9.51 20.22 -13.39
C ILE A 145 -8.20 19.50 -13.10
N LEU A 146 -8.05 18.26 -13.57
CA LEU A 146 -6.84 17.44 -13.41
C LEU A 146 -6.03 17.48 -14.70
N VAL A 147 -4.76 17.83 -14.60
CA VAL A 147 -3.80 17.86 -15.72
C VAL A 147 -2.51 17.14 -15.34
N GLU A 148 -1.71 16.72 -16.34
CA GLU A 148 -0.53 15.90 -16.09
C GLU A 148 0.67 16.71 -15.56
N ASP A 149 0.79 18.00 -15.93
CA ASP A 149 1.96 18.81 -15.63
C ASP A 149 1.62 20.21 -15.11
N GLU A 150 2.58 20.78 -14.37
CA GLU A 150 2.45 22.08 -13.71
C GLU A 150 2.31 23.25 -14.71
N GLU A 151 2.93 23.16 -15.89
CA GLU A 151 2.87 24.21 -16.91
C GLU A 151 1.43 24.35 -17.43
N THR A 152 0.78 23.23 -17.74
CA THR A 152 -0.63 23.19 -18.15
C THR A 152 -1.55 23.67 -17.03
N ALA A 153 -1.28 23.28 -15.77
CA ALA A 153 -2.06 23.72 -14.60
C ALA A 153 -2.00 25.25 -14.43
N ASN A 154 -0.82 25.83 -14.57
CA ASN A 154 -0.63 27.28 -14.50
C ASN A 154 -1.32 27.99 -15.68
N GLU A 155 -1.29 27.43 -16.90
CA GLU A 155 -2.04 27.98 -18.05
C GLU A 155 -3.55 28.02 -17.77
N VAL A 156 -4.10 26.92 -17.25
CA VAL A 156 -5.52 26.83 -16.89
C VAL A 156 -5.88 27.84 -15.80
N LYS A 157 -5.03 27.98 -14.77
CA LYS A 157 -5.22 28.97 -13.71
C LYS A 157 -5.21 30.41 -14.26
N GLU A 158 -4.29 30.73 -15.16
CA GLU A 158 -4.24 32.05 -15.80
C GLU A 158 -5.53 32.34 -16.62
N LYS A 159 -6.06 31.35 -17.33
CA LYS A 159 -7.33 31.48 -18.08
C LYS A 159 -8.51 31.73 -17.14
N LEU A 160 -8.58 31.00 -16.00
CA LEU A 160 -9.59 31.19 -14.96
C LEU A 160 -9.51 32.61 -14.36
N ASP A 161 -8.31 33.07 -14.06
CA ASP A 161 -8.07 34.44 -13.52
C ASP A 161 -8.45 35.52 -14.55
N ASN A 162 -8.41 35.22 -15.84
CA ASN A 162 -8.89 36.07 -16.93
C ASN A 162 -10.42 35.98 -17.16
N GLY A 163 -11.12 35.13 -16.40
CA GLY A 163 -12.59 35.02 -16.40
C GLY A 163 -13.16 34.00 -17.37
N GLU A 164 -12.35 33.04 -17.85
CA GLU A 164 -12.87 31.91 -18.59
C GLU A 164 -13.68 30.97 -17.71
N SER A 165 -14.63 30.21 -18.29
CA SER A 165 -15.51 29.32 -17.54
C SER A 165 -14.76 28.10 -17.02
N PHE A 166 -14.90 27.79 -15.72
CA PHE A 166 -14.32 26.62 -15.10
C PHE A 166 -14.80 25.33 -15.78
N GLU A 167 -16.10 25.24 -16.06
CA GLU A 167 -16.73 24.09 -16.68
C GLU A 167 -16.24 23.86 -18.13
N ASP A 168 -15.97 24.94 -18.89
CA ASP A 168 -15.45 24.83 -20.25
C ASP A 168 -13.99 24.40 -20.23
N LEU A 169 -13.18 24.94 -19.31
CA LEU A 169 -11.78 24.54 -19.14
C LEU A 169 -11.66 23.12 -18.61
N ALA A 170 -12.55 22.66 -17.73
CA ALA A 170 -12.61 21.27 -17.30
C ALA A 170 -12.80 20.33 -18.50
N LYS A 171 -13.73 20.62 -19.39
CA LYS A 171 -13.95 19.82 -20.62
C LYS A 171 -12.78 19.83 -21.58
N GLU A 172 -12.05 20.96 -21.66
CA GLU A 172 -10.95 21.14 -22.61
C GLU A 172 -9.66 20.50 -22.11
N TYR A 173 -9.35 20.64 -20.80
CA TYR A 173 -8.03 20.31 -20.25
C TYR A 173 -8.04 19.10 -19.32
N SER A 174 -9.15 18.82 -18.61
CA SER A 174 -9.14 17.79 -17.58
C SER A 174 -9.03 16.38 -18.16
N THR A 175 -8.11 15.61 -17.58
CA THR A 175 -7.94 14.17 -17.87
C THR A 175 -8.85 13.30 -17.00
N ASP A 176 -9.56 13.89 -16.03
CA ASP A 176 -10.44 13.17 -15.13
C ASP A 176 -11.78 12.79 -15.77
N GLY A 177 -12.40 11.70 -15.30
CA GLY A 177 -13.69 11.21 -15.78
C GLY A 177 -14.86 12.17 -15.59
N THR A 178 -14.74 13.14 -14.66
CA THR A 178 -15.75 14.17 -14.37
C THR A 178 -15.69 15.36 -15.34
N ALA A 179 -14.69 15.42 -16.23
CA ALA A 179 -14.46 16.53 -17.17
C ALA A 179 -15.71 16.96 -17.94
N GLU A 180 -16.47 16.00 -18.50
CA GLU A 180 -17.69 16.26 -19.26
C GLU A 180 -18.80 16.91 -18.42
N ASN A 181 -18.76 16.70 -17.09
CA ASN A 181 -19.68 17.31 -16.13
C ASN A 181 -19.10 18.59 -15.49
N GLY A 182 -18.07 19.20 -16.10
CA GLY A 182 -17.44 20.40 -15.58
C GLY A 182 -16.57 20.15 -14.35
N GLY A 183 -16.12 18.90 -14.14
CA GLY A 183 -15.28 18.50 -13.03
C GLY A 183 -16.01 18.32 -11.69
N ASP A 184 -17.36 18.28 -11.66
CA ASP A 184 -18.15 18.17 -10.41
C ASP A 184 -17.93 16.82 -9.73
N LEU A 185 -17.38 16.84 -8.50
CA LEU A 185 -17.11 15.67 -7.65
C LEU A 185 -18.25 15.35 -6.67
N GLY A 186 -19.24 16.23 -6.54
CA GLY A 186 -20.25 16.13 -5.49
C GLY A 186 -19.72 16.59 -4.12
N PHE A 187 -20.48 16.27 -3.07
CA PHE A 187 -20.07 16.47 -1.69
C PHE A 187 -19.15 15.32 -1.25
N PHE A 188 -18.16 15.65 -0.44
CA PHE A 188 -17.26 14.70 0.20
C PHE A 188 -16.83 15.20 1.58
N GLY A 189 -16.53 14.24 2.45
CA GLY A 189 -15.97 14.44 3.79
C GLY A 189 -14.45 14.26 3.83
N PRO A 190 -13.82 14.45 5.00
CA PRO A 190 -12.41 14.22 5.18
C PRO A 190 -12.05 12.73 5.08
N GLY A 191 -10.95 12.42 4.41
CA GLY A 191 -10.46 11.07 4.17
C GLY A 191 -10.95 10.42 2.86
N GLU A 192 -11.82 11.10 2.10
CA GLU A 192 -12.37 10.56 0.85
C GLU A 192 -11.54 10.92 -0.39
N MET A 193 -10.67 11.93 -0.28
CA MET A 193 -9.85 12.45 -1.39
C MET A 193 -8.35 12.33 -1.08
N ASP A 194 -7.52 12.60 -2.09
CA ASP A 194 -6.08 12.75 -1.87
C ASP A 194 -5.81 13.84 -0.81
N PRO A 195 -4.92 13.62 0.17
CA PRO A 195 -4.72 14.57 1.27
C PRO A 195 -4.39 16.00 0.84
N ALA A 196 -3.55 16.17 -0.20
CA ALA A 196 -3.20 17.50 -0.69
C ALA A 196 -4.39 18.19 -1.37
N PHE A 197 -5.19 17.43 -2.10
CA PHE A 197 -6.44 17.90 -2.69
C PHE A 197 -7.43 18.34 -1.62
N GLU A 198 -7.63 17.51 -0.60
CA GLU A 198 -8.56 17.75 0.50
C GLU A 198 -8.16 18.97 1.31
N ASP A 199 -6.90 19.10 1.70
CA ASP A 199 -6.37 20.26 2.40
C ASP A 199 -6.64 21.56 1.65
N ALA A 200 -6.43 21.55 0.33
CA ALA A 200 -6.72 22.70 -0.51
C ALA A 200 -8.23 22.99 -0.55
N ALA A 201 -9.07 21.98 -0.78
CA ALA A 201 -10.52 22.15 -0.88
C ALA A 201 -11.13 22.73 0.43
N TYR A 202 -10.71 22.21 1.60
CA TYR A 202 -11.18 22.71 2.90
C TYR A 202 -10.69 24.11 3.24
N SER A 203 -9.56 24.55 2.65
CA SER A 203 -9.00 25.90 2.85
C SER A 203 -9.71 26.99 2.05
N LEU A 204 -10.42 26.61 0.97
CA LEU A 204 -11.11 27.57 0.09
C LEU A 204 -12.40 28.11 0.68
N GLU A 205 -12.76 29.33 0.28
CA GLU A 205 -14.12 29.88 0.44
C GLU A 205 -15.01 29.41 -0.73
N VAL A 206 -16.35 29.43 -0.53
CA VAL A 206 -17.29 29.08 -1.61
C VAL A 206 -17.08 30.04 -2.80
N ASP A 207 -17.02 29.47 -4.02
CA ASP A 207 -16.70 30.12 -5.29
C ASP A 207 -15.20 30.46 -5.49
N GLU A 208 -14.34 30.15 -4.54
CA GLU A 208 -12.89 30.33 -4.68
C GLU A 208 -12.26 29.20 -5.50
N VAL A 209 -11.18 29.55 -6.22
CA VAL A 209 -10.39 28.64 -7.05
C VAL A 209 -8.97 28.57 -6.51
N SER A 210 -8.48 27.36 -6.25
CA SER A 210 -7.11 27.13 -5.76
C SER A 210 -6.03 27.55 -6.74
N ASP A 211 -4.82 27.69 -6.25
CA ASP A 211 -3.62 27.52 -7.07
C ASP A 211 -3.47 26.05 -7.48
N PRO A 212 -2.59 25.70 -8.45
CA PRO A 212 -2.32 24.30 -8.78
C PRO A 212 -1.87 23.48 -7.57
N VAL A 213 -2.55 22.37 -7.32
CA VAL A 213 -2.29 21.44 -6.20
C VAL A 213 -1.74 20.13 -6.77
N GLN A 214 -0.55 19.74 -6.36
CA GLN A 214 0.09 18.50 -6.81
C GLN A 214 -0.40 17.30 -5.99
N SER A 215 -0.74 16.21 -6.69
CA SER A 215 -1.03 14.89 -6.11
C SER A 215 -0.28 13.79 -6.86
N GLN A 216 -0.48 12.53 -6.48
CA GLN A 216 0.03 11.39 -7.24
C GLN A 216 -0.59 11.21 -8.63
N PHE A 217 -1.73 11.86 -8.89
CA PHE A 217 -2.46 11.78 -10.16
C PHE A 217 -2.06 12.89 -11.16
N GLY A 218 -1.37 13.93 -10.70
CA GLY A 218 -1.00 15.11 -11.47
C GLY A 218 -1.26 16.40 -10.69
N TYR A 219 -1.69 17.44 -11.42
CA TYR A 219 -1.97 18.76 -10.85
C TYR A 219 -3.48 19.05 -10.94
N HIS A 220 -4.04 19.46 -9.82
CA HIS A 220 -5.45 19.81 -9.70
C HIS A 220 -5.61 21.33 -9.58
N ILE A 221 -6.58 21.90 -10.29
CA ILE A 221 -7.15 23.22 -9.98
C ILE A 221 -8.53 22.95 -9.41
N ILE A 222 -8.79 23.40 -8.19
CA ILE A 222 -9.97 23.05 -7.39
C ILE A 222 -10.83 24.29 -7.24
N LYS A 223 -12.13 24.17 -7.49
CA LYS A 223 -13.13 25.21 -7.19
C LYS A 223 -14.09 24.69 -6.15
N LEU A 224 -14.14 25.34 -5.00
CA LEU A 224 -15.16 25.03 -4.00
C LEU A 224 -16.49 25.62 -4.43
N THR A 225 -17.54 24.78 -4.51
CA THR A 225 -18.86 25.20 -5.02
C THR A 225 -19.91 25.30 -3.91
N ASP A 226 -19.78 24.52 -2.83
CA ASP A 226 -20.71 24.54 -1.70
C ASP A 226 -20.07 23.96 -0.43
N LYS A 227 -20.68 24.21 0.73
CA LYS A 227 -20.40 23.58 2.04
C LYS A 227 -21.69 23.26 2.74
N GLN A 228 -21.78 22.09 3.37
CA GLN A 228 -22.93 21.72 4.22
C GLN A 228 -22.46 21.10 5.54
N GLU A 229 -23.33 21.13 6.55
CA GLU A 229 -23.06 20.41 7.79
C GLU A 229 -23.16 18.90 7.53
N ALA A 230 -22.16 18.14 8.00
CA ALA A 230 -22.20 16.69 7.95
C ALA A 230 -23.24 16.14 8.95
N GLU A 231 -23.92 15.07 8.55
CA GLU A 231 -24.90 14.40 9.41
C GLU A 231 -24.19 13.34 10.29
N ASP A 232 -24.71 13.14 11.51
CA ASP A 232 -24.35 12.02 12.40
C ASP A 232 -22.86 11.95 12.87
N VAL A 233 -22.16 13.09 12.97
CA VAL A 233 -20.81 13.14 13.56
C VAL A 233 -20.91 13.02 15.07
N GLY A 234 -20.26 11.98 15.63
CA GLY A 234 -20.15 11.77 17.09
C GLY A 234 -19.42 12.88 17.82
N SER A 235 -19.30 12.76 19.14
CA SER A 235 -18.45 13.70 19.92
C SER A 235 -16.97 13.44 19.64
N PHE A 236 -16.12 14.46 19.88
CA PHE A 236 -14.66 14.30 19.70
C PHE A 236 -14.09 13.11 20.48
N GLU A 237 -14.60 12.87 21.68
CA GLU A 237 -14.17 11.75 22.53
C GLU A 237 -14.57 10.39 21.96
N GLU A 238 -15.68 10.31 21.21
CA GLU A 238 -16.13 9.09 20.53
C GLU A 238 -15.33 8.84 19.27
N GLU A 239 -14.98 9.88 18.52
CA GLU A 239 -14.27 9.80 17.23
C GLU A 239 -12.73 9.80 17.37
N GLN A 240 -12.19 10.10 18.55
CA GLN A 240 -10.77 10.38 18.76
C GLN A 240 -9.85 9.23 18.31
N ASP A 241 -10.22 7.98 18.59
CA ASP A 241 -9.40 6.82 18.26
C ASP A 241 -9.37 6.56 16.75
N GLU A 242 -10.50 6.77 16.07
CA GLU A 242 -10.62 6.64 14.63
C GLU A 242 -9.88 7.77 13.90
N ILE A 243 -10.05 9.02 14.35
CA ILE A 243 -9.31 10.18 13.84
C ILE A 243 -7.80 9.95 13.95
N LYS A 244 -7.35 9.49 15.11
CA LYS A 244 -5.93 9.20 15.31
C LYS A 244 -5.43 8.15 14.33
N ARG A 245 -6.18 7.06 14.13
CA ARG A 245 -5.85 5.99 13.18
C ARG A 245 -5.76 6.53 11.75
N THR A 246 -6.75 7.32 11.34
CA THR A 246 -6.79 7.96 10.02
C THR A 246 -5.58 8.86 9.79
N LEU A 247 -5.29 9.76 10.73
CA LEU A 247 -4.15 10.68 10.62
C LEU A 247 -2.81 9.94 10.62
N VAL A 248 -2.65 8.88 11.42
CA VAL A 248 -1.48 8.02 11.37
C VAL A 248 -1.34 7.39 9.98
N SER A 249 -2.41 6.79 9.46
CA SER A 249 -2.41 6.16 8.14
C SER A 249 -2.03 7.12 7.01
N GLN A 250 -2.55 8.35 7.03
CA GLN A 250 -2.22 9.40 6.06
C GLN A 250 -0.76 9.87 6.13
N ASN A 251 -0.15 9.79 7.32
CA ASN A 251 1.22 10.24 7.57
C ASN A 251 2.26 9.11 7.52
N ILE A 252 1.86 7.87 7.19
CA ILE A 252 2.79 6.75 7.04
C ILE A 252 3.75 7.00 5.87
N ASN A 253 5.05 7.09 6.21
CA ASN A 253 6.09 7.07 5.21
C ASN A 253 6.49 5.62 4.89
N GLN A 254 6.12 5.15 3.70
CA GLN A 254 6.41 3.78 3.26
C GLN A 254 7.91 3.45 3.28
N GLN A 255 8.77 4.43 3.02
CA GLN A 255 10.22 4.22 3.05
C GLN A 255 10.72 4.03 4.49
N GLU A 256 10.20 4.80 5.43
CA GLU A 256 10.52 4.68 6.86
C GLU A 256 10.01 3.36 7.43
N LEU A 257 8.77 2.96 7.10
CA LEU A 257 8.23 1.66 7.47
C LEU A 257 9.11 0.52 6.95
N GLN A 258 9.53 0.57 5.67
CA GLN A 258 10.41 -0.45 5.11
C GLN A 258 11.78 -0.49 5.81
N GLN A 259 12.35 0.67 6.16
CA GLN A 259 13.59 0.73 6.93
C GLN A 259 13.42 0.13 8.33
N LYS A 260 12.29 0.41 8.98
CA LYS A 260 11.96 -0.15 10.28
C LYS A 260 11.80 -1.68 10.23
N ILE A 261 11.05 -2.20 9.27
CA ILE A 261 10.90 -3.64 9.05
C ILE A 261 12.28 -4.28 8.80
N ASN A 262 13.11 -3.69 7.96
CA ASN A 262 14.47 -4.18 7.71
C ASN A 262 15.31 -4.19 8.98
N LYS A 263 15.19 -3.17 9.83
CA LYS A 263 15.87 -3.12 11.12
C LYS A 263 15.38 -4.22 12.06
N LEU A 264 14.07 -4.43 12.17
CA LEU A 264 13.50 -5.51 12.98
C LEU A 264 13.98 -6.89 12.51
N ILE A 265 14.10 -7.10 11.20
CA ILE A 265 14.68 -8.32 10.60
C ILE A 265 16.14 -8.49 11.01
N GLN A 266 16.95 -7.43 10.95
CA GLN A 266 18.36 -7.46 11.36
C GLN A 266 18.55 -7.74 12.86
N ASP A 267 17.68 -7.16 13.69
CA ASP A 267 17.71 -7.34 15.14
C ASP A 267 17.17 -8.73 15.57
N SER A 268 16.61 -9.50 14.62
CA SER A 268 16.09 -10.85 14.84
C SER A 268 17.17 -11.90 14.47
N ASP A 269 17.34 -12.91 15.32
CA ASP A 269 18.22 -14.06 15.05
C ASP A 269 17.58 -14.97 13.99
N ILE A 270 17.74 -14.66 12.69
CA ILE A 270 17.18 -15.44 11.59
C ILE A 270 18.22 -16.46 11.10
N ASP A 271 17.85 -17.73 11.14
CA ASP A 271 18.66 -18.85 10.66
C ASP A 271 17.88 -19.60 9.57
N VAL A 272 18.21 -19.34 8.30
CA VAL A 272 17.55 -19.96 7.15
C VAL A 272 18.10 -21.36 6.93
N LYS A 273 17.20 -22.37 6.96
CA LYS A 273 17.56 -23.80 6.80
C LYS A 273 17.32 -24.34 5.39
N ILE A 274 16.91 -23.50 4.46
CA ILE A 274 16.62 -23.88 3.08
C ILE A 274 17.85 -23.58 2.23
N GLU A 275 18.37 -24.59 1.52
CA GLU A 275 19.54 -24.46 0.64
C GLU A 275 19.28 -23.43 -0.46
N GLY A 276 20.20 -22.49 -0.63
CA GLY A 276 20.15 -21.42 -1.62
C GLY A 276 19.47 -20.14 -1.15
N TYR A 277 18.97 -20.08 0.10
CA TYR A 277 18.37 -18.90 0.71
C TYR A 277 19.09 -18.43 1.98
N GLU A 278 20.27 -18.98 2.28
CA GLU A 278 21.01 -18.74 3.53
C GLU A 278 21.29 -17.25 3.73
N ASP A 279 21.59 -16.54 2.64
CA ASP A 279 21.96 -15.12 2.66
C ASP A 279 20.77 -14.17 2.41
N LEU A 280 19.52 -14.69 2.34
CA LEU A 280 18.34 -13.92 1.93
C LEU A 280 18.05 -12.68 2.81
N PHE A 281 18.37 -12.76 4.09
CA PHE A 281 18.17 -11.69 5.08
C PHE A 281 19.47 -11.00 5.47
N GLU A 282 20.59 -11.34 4.82
CA GLU A 282 21.85 -10.63 5.00
C GLU A 282 21.83 -9.35 4.15
N MET A 283 21.90 -8.20 4.82
CA MET A 283 21.97 -6.91 4.11
C MET A 283 23.38 -6.68 3.58
N PRO A 284 23.52 -6.24 2.31
CA PRO A 284 24.82 -5.81 1.80
C PRO A 284 25.39 -4.67 2.68
N GLU A 285 26.64 -4.77 3.06
CA GLU A 285 27.35 -3.81 3.95
C GLU A 285 27.27 -2.32 3.50
N GLN A 286 26.79 -2.03 2.28
CA GLN A 286 26.70 -0.69 1.72
C GLN A 286 25.48 0.13 2.19
N GLN A 287 24.52 -0.44 2.89
CA GLN A 287 23.36 0.29 3.44
C GLN A 287 23.50 0.63 4.92
N GLN A 288 24.59 0.29 5.56
CA GLN A 288 24.92 0.68 6.93
C GLN A 288 25.58 2.08 6.97
N GLN A 289 24.97 3.12 6.39
CA GLN A 289 25.37 4.48 6.70
C GLN A 289 24.76 4.87 8.06
N PRO A 290 25.59 5.17 9.08
CA PRO A 290 25.05 5.70 10.31
C PRO A 290 24.37 7.04 10.05
N ALA A 291 23.18 7.23 10.62
CA ALA A 291 22.53 8.52 10.68
C ALA A 291 23.55 9.55 11.18
N THR A 292 23.91 10.51 10.35
CA THR A 292 24.79 11.62 10.74
C THR A 292 24.02 12.47 11.73
N GLU A 293 24.38 12.31 13.02
CA GLU A 293 24.04 13.28 14.06
C GLU A 293 24.42 14.67 13.58
N GLY A 294 23.45 15.60 13.70
CA GLY A 294 23.58 16.98 13.31
C GLY A 294 24.81 17.64 13.94
N GLY A 295 25.78 17.99 13.11
CA GLY A 295 26.89 18.84 13.49
C GLY A 295 26.44 20.28 13.57
N GLU A 296 26.41 20.79 14.79
CA GLU A 296 26.29 22.21 15.10
C GLU A 296 27.34 23.05 14.37
N GLY A 297 26.90 24.20 13.90
CA GLY A 297 27.70 25.18 13.23
C GLY A 297 28.82 25.75 14.07
N SER A 298 29.92 26.04 13.42
CA SER A 298 30.85 27.07 13.86
C SER A 298 31.20 27.93 12.67
N GLN A 299 30.62 29.15 12.68
CA GLN A 299 31.17 30.29 11.99
C GLN A 299 32.52 30.59 12.63
N ASP A 300 33.54 30.69 11.83
CA ASP A 300 34.61 31.64 12.13
C ASP A 300 35.13 32.31 10.84
N SER A 301 35.16 33.62 10.93
CA SER A 301 35.58 34.60 9.98
C SER A 301 37.08 34.83 10.08
N SER A 302 37.76 35.05 8.95
CA SER A 302 38.86 36.00 8.76
C SER A 302 39.45 35.75 7.36
N ASP A 303 39.29 36.64 6.43
CA ASP A 303 39.97 37.92 6.21
C ASP A 303 41.35 37.78 5.57
N GLU A 304 41.59 38.69 4.59
CA GLU A 304 42.83 39.06 3.90
C GLU A 304 43.41 38.02 2.92
N GLY A 305 43.73 38.37 1.72
CA GLY A 305 44.07 39.61 1.08
C GLY A 305 44.75 39.38 -0.25
N SER A 306 44.53 40.32 -1.10
CA SER A 306 45.40 40.95 -2.07
C SER A 306 46.02 40.16 -3.23
N SER A 307 45.68 40.71 -4.33
CA SER A 307 46.54 41.31 -5.38
C SER A 307 47.03 40.45 -6.54
N GLU A 308 46.73 41.08 -7.64
CA GLU A 308 47.55 41.41 -8.81
C GLU A 308 47.68 40.38 -9.94
N GLU A 309 47.11 40.85 -11.05
CA GLU A 309 47.78 41.21 -12.34
C GLU A 309 48.24 39.99 -13.15
N GLU A 310 48.02 39.93 -14.34
CA GLU A 310 48.20 40.60 -15.59
C GLU A 310 47.82 39.68 -16.79
N GLU A 311 47.09 40.22 -17.68
CA GLU A 311 47.37 40.50 -19.12
C GLU A 311 47.82 39.35 -20.07
N LYS A 312 47.15 39.39 -21.19
CA LYS A 312 47.57 38.99 -22.56
C LYS A 312 47.34 37.54 -22.98
N GLN A 313 46.50 37.25 -23.88
CA GLN A 313 46.35 37.60 -25.32
C GLN A 313 45.05 37.09 -25.86
#